data_e6d91bce5d152e586e847ac171437002
#
_entry.id   e6d91bce5d152e586e847ac171437002
#
_cell.length_a   1.000
_cell.length_b   1.000
_cell.length_c   1.000
_cell.angle_alpha   90.00
_cell.angle_beta   90.00
_cell.angle_gamma   90.00
#
_symmetry.space_group_name_H-M   'P 1'
#
loop_
_entity.id
_entity.type
_entity.pdbx_description
1 polymer ?
#
loop_
_entity_poly.entity_id
_entity_poly.type
_entity_poly.pdbx_seq_one_letter_code
_entity_poly.pdbx_strand_id
1 'polypeptide(L)'
;MKNIIVTCFFVLMQLGILVHAQTNTTTDIYQKSQDGYACFRIPAIVKSKAGTLLAFAEARKNSCSDTGNIDLVVKRSEDGGKTWSRIITVWDDGDNVCGNPSPIVDQETGRIILVSCWNLGEDHEKQIIDKTSKDSRRVYVLYSDNDGKSWSTPKEITSSVKHPDWTWYATGPCHGIQLQGKKNKGRLVVAANHMVAGTKTYHSQLIYSDDKGETWKLGGIVNEHGGNESSVVELKNGYLMLNMRNYNREESKTRSYAISKDGGETVSQMSYLPELIEPICQGSTLNYMKKGKISNNILF
;
A
#
# COMPACT_ATOMS: atom_id res chain seq x y z
N MET A 1 35.34 72.05 -36.88
CA MET A 1 34.26 71.06 -36.65
C MET A 1 34.95 69.87 -36.05
N LYS A 2 34.72 69.65 -34.75
CA LYS A 2 35.29 68.51 -34.01
C LYS A 2 34.22 67.38 -33.92
N ASN A 3 34.50 66.23 -34.51
CA ASN A 3 33.64 65.05 -34.40
C ASN A 3 33.89 64.35 -33.06
N ILE A 4 32.87 64.25 -32.24
CA ILE A 4 32.87 63.46 -30.99
C ILE A 4 32.36 62.09 -31.34
N ILE A 5 33.21 61.08 -31.21
CA ILE A 5 32.86 59.68 -31.33
C ILE A 5 32.44 59.23 -29.94
N VAL A 6 31.12 58.85 -29.76
CA VAL A 6 30.64 58.30 -28.55
C VAL A 6 30.71 56.76 -28.69
N THR A 7 31.55 56.09 -27.92
CA THR A 7 31.71 54.65 -27.87
C THR A 7 30.84 54.16 -26.76
N CYS A 8 29.72 53.51 -27.12
CA CYS A 8 28.87 52.80 -26.17
C CYS A 8 29.48 51.40 -25.82
N PHE A 9 29.92 51.25 -24.59
CA PHE A 9 30.28 49.94 -24.04
C PHE A 9 29.02 49.19 -23.62
N PHE A 10 28.68 48.15 -24.34
CA PHE A 10 27.67 47.15 -23.89
C PHE A 10 28.35 46.17 -22.93
N VAL A 11 28.07 46.27 -21.63
CA VAL A 11 28.42 45.24 -20.65
C VAL A 11 27.36 44.17 -20.71
N LEU A 12 27.64 43.05 -21.37
CA LEU A 12 26.83 41.81 -21.28
C LEU A 12 27.07 41.18 -19.91
N MET A 13 26.12 41.41 -19.01
CA MET A 13 26.06 40.67 -17.74
C MET A 13 25.52 39.25 -18.05
N GLN A 14 26.39 38.25 -18.20
CA GLN A 14 26.01 36.86 -18.26
C GLN A 14 25.56 36.44 -16.85
N LEU A 15 24.24 36.43 -16.61
CA LEU A 15 23.66 35.71 -15.49
C LEU A 15 23.82 34.22 -15.79
N GLY A 16 24.82 33.58 -15.22
CA GLY A 16 24.94 32.13 -15.19
C GLY A 16 23.82 31.56 -14.32
N ILE A 17 22.80 31.07 -14.95
CA ILE A 17 21.80 30.23 -14.26
C ILE A 17 22.52 28.92 -13.90
N LEU A 18 22.95 28.79 -12.64
CA LEU A 18 23.38 27.52 -12.08
C LEU A 18 22.17 26.58 -12.05
N VAL A 19 21.97 25.83 -13.11
CA VAL A 19 21.07 24.67 -13.09
C VAL A 19 21.72 23.66 -12.19
N HIS A 20 21.28 23.60 -10.94
CA HIS A 20 21.56 22.47 -10.07
C HIS A 20 20.81 21.25 -10.64
N ALA A 21 21.53 20.41 -11.37
CA ALA A 21 21.03 19.08 -11.69
C ALA A 21 20.82 18.35 -10.36
N GLN A 22 19.56 18.18 -9.98
CA GLN A 22 19.21 17.38 -8.82
C GLN A 22 19.57 15.94 -9.20
N THR A 23 20.70 15.44 -8.72
CA THR A 23 21.06 14.04 -8.86
C THR A 23 20.08 13.25 -7.99
N ASN A 24 19.10 12.61 -8.62
CA ASN A 24 18.24 11.67 -7.94
C ASN A 24 19.10 10.49 -7.51
N THR A 25 19.54 10.50 -6.26
CA THR A 25 20.19 9.34 -5.65
C THR A 25 19.12 8.35 -5.24
N THR A 26 19.13 7.16 -5.85
CA THR A 26 18.31 6.02 -5.41
C THR A 26 19.09 5.26 -4.33
N THR A 27 18.37 4.75 -3.33
CA THR A 27 18.92 3.91 -2.27
C THR A 27 18.18 2.58 -2.27
N ASP A 28 18.92 1.48 -2.40
CA ASP A 28 18.36 0.15 -2.26
C ASP A 28 18.14 -0.17 -0.77
N ILE A 29 16.87 -0.26 -0.36
CA ILE A 29 16.52 -0.58 1.04
C ILE A 29 16.66 -2.07 1.30
N TYR A 30 16.24 -2.89 0.35
CA TYR A 30 16.33 -4.35 0.40
C TYR A 30 17.05 -4.85 -0.85
N GLN A 31 17.97 -5.77 -0.67
CA GLN A 31 18.73 -6.36 -1.76
C GLN A 31 18.59 -7.88 -1.75
N LYS A 32 18.40 -8.46 -2.92
CA LYS A 32 18.31 -9.91 -3.13
C LYS A 32 19.53 -10.61 -2.55
N SER A 33 19.32 -11.77 -1.92
CA SER A 33 20.36 -12.62 -1.31
C SER A 33 21.12 -11.94 -0.14
N GLN A 34 20.52 -10.96 0.50
CA GLN A 34 21.06 -10.33 1.72
C GLN A 34 20.17 -10.61 2.94
N ASP A 35 20.70 -10.32 4.13
CA ASP A 35 20.02 -10.44 5.42
C ASP A 35 19.44 -11.84 5.68
N GLY A 36 19.94 -12.89 5.01
CA GLY A 36 19.50 -14.28 5.16
C GLY A 36 18.25 -14.66 4.35
N TYR A 37 17.84 -13.84 3.39
CA TYR A 37 16.69 -14.07 2.53
C TYR A 37 17.09 -14.09 1.05
N ALA A 38 16.47 -14.99 0.29
CA ALA A 38 16.73 -15.09 -1.14
C ALA A 38 16.15 -13.92 -1.93
N CYS A 39 15.03 -13.36 -1.47
CA CYS A 39 14.29 -12.35 -2.23
C CYS A 39 13.45 -11.47 -1.30
N PHE A 40 13.22 -10.22 -1.72
CA PHE A 40 12.27 -9.30 -1.09
C PHE A 40 11.25 -8.83 -2.13
N ARG A 41 9.97 -8.87 -1.77
CA ARG A 41 8.87 -8.43 -2.65
C ARG A 41 7.79 -7.71 -1.85
N ILE A 42 6.78 -7.21 -2.55
CA ILE A 42 5.58 -6.59 -1.97
C ILE A 42 5.94 -5.46 -0.99
N PRO A 43 6.65 -4.41 -1.44
CA PRO A 43 7.07 -3.33 -0.57
C PRO A 43 5.90 -2.45 -0.16
N ALA A 44 5.95 -1.94 1.08
CA ALA A 44 5.09 -0.87 1.57
C ALA A 44 5.92 0.12 2.37
N ILE A 45 5.58 1.40 2.28
CA ILE A 45 6.27 2.44 3.05
C ILE A 45 5.26 3.38 3.71
N VAL A 46 5.49 3.68 4.98
CA VAL A 46 4.74 4.70 5.71
C VAL A 46 5.69 5.58 6.51
N LYS A 47 5.23 6.79 6.82
CA LYS A 47 5.92 7.71 7.71
C LYS A 47 5.17 7.74 9.05
N SER A 48 5.84 7.39 10.13
CA SER A 48 5.26 7.41 11.47
C SER A 48 4.97 8.83 11.95
N LYS A 49 4.19 8.94 13.01
CA LYS A 49 3.92 10.21 13.68
C LYS A 49 5.21 10.88 14.21
N ALA A 50 6.21 10.09 14.61
CA ALA A 50 7.53 10.56 15.03
C ALA A 50 8.39 11.06 13.85
N GLY A 51 7.99 10.79 12.61
CA GLY A 51 8.71 11.20 11.41
C GLY A 51 9.61 10.10 10.82
N THR A 52 9.72 8.95 11.46
CA THR A 52 10.47 7.79 10.97
C THR A 52 9.83 7.21 9.70
N LEU A 53 10.62 6.91 8.69
CA LEU A 53 10.16 6.12 7.56
C LEU A 53 10.27 4.63 7.92
N LEU A 54 9.20 3.88 7.65
CA LEU A 54 9.15 2.44 7.84
C LEU A 54 8.91 1.78 6.48
N ALA A 55 9.89 1.04 6.00
CA ALA A 55 9.81 0.27 4.77
C ALA A 55 9.57 -1.20 5.11
N PHE A 56 8.40 -1.71 4.73
CA PHE A 56 8.02 -3.11 4.91
C PHE A 56 8.30 -3.89 3.64
N ALA A 57 8.52 -5.19 3.78
CA ALA A 57 8.60 -6.12 2.67
C ALA A 57 8.22 -7.53 3.11
N GLU A 58 7.80 -8.36 2.15
CA GLU A 58 7.87 -9.81 2.27
C GLU A 58 9.34 -10.25 2.07
N ALA A 59 9.91 -10.85 3.09
CA ALA A 59 11.25 -11.43 3.07
C ALA A 59 11.15 -12.94 2.83
N ARG A 60 11.48 -13.37 1.61
CA ARG A 60 11.27 -14.72 1.10
C ARG A 60 12.52 -15.55 1.29
N LYS A 61 12.44 -16.60 2.10
CA LYS A 61 13.59 -17.34 2.59
C LYS A 61 14.33 -18.09 1.50
N ASN A 62 13.62 -18.81 0.66
CA ASN A 62 14.21 -19.81 -0.22
C ASN A 62 14.27 -19.39 -1.69
N SER A 63 13.33 -18.57 -2.14
CA SER A 63 13.22 -18.14 -3.54
C SER A 63 12.37 -16.89 -3.66
N CYS A 64 12.07 -16.40 -4.87
CA CYS A 64 11.10 -15.33 -5.10
C CYS A 64 9.65 -15.85 -5.28
N SER A 65 9.37 -17.12 -4.96
CA SER A 65 8.02 -17.70 -5.04
C SER A 65 7.05 -17.00 -4.10
N ASP A 66 5.77 -17.03 -4.41
CA ASP A 66 4.66 -16.53 -3.56
C ASP A 66 4.22 -17.56 -2.50
N THR A 67 4.95 -18.68 -2.36
CA THR A 67 4.71 -19.77 -1.41
C THR A 67 5.98 -20.17 -0.67
N GLY A 68 5.85 -20.88 0.42
CA GLY A 68 6.93 -21.31 1.30
C GLY A 68 7.14 -20.35 2.47
N ASN A 69 8.32 -20.39 3.07
CA ASN A 69 8.69 -19.53 4.19
C ASN A 69 8.82 -18.07 3.72
N ILE A 70 7.88 -17.23 4.14
CA ILE A 70 7.83 -15.79 3.84
C ILE A 70 7.54 -15.04 5.14
N ASP A 71 8.50 -14.21 5.57
CA ASP A 71 8.36 -13.35 6.74
C ASP A 71 7.94 -11.93 6.35
N LEU A 72 7.24 -11.25 7.24
CA LEU A 72 7.09 -9.80 7.16
C LEU A 72 8.20 -9.13 7.94
N VAL A 73 8.89 -8.21 7.28
CA VAL A 73 10.01 -7.46 7.85
C VAL A 73 9.85 -5.97 7.67
N VAL A 74 10.55 -5.18 8.50
CA VAL A 74 10.62 -3.72 8.35
C VAL A 74 12.03 -3.23 8.56
N LYS A 75 12.45 -2.22 7.77
CA LYS A 75 13.61 -1.36 8.03
C LYS A 75 13.12 0.04 8.35
N ARG A 76 13.83 0.72 9.25
CA ARG A 76 13.49 2.06 9.75
C ARG A 76 14.54 3.08 9.35
N SER A 77 14.12 4.27 8.98
CA SER A 77 14.99 5.41 8.75
C SER A 77 14.52 6.62 9.57
N GLU A 78 15.41 7.18 10.38
CA GLU A 78 15.14 8.35 11.23
C GLU A 78 15.72 9.65 10.62
N ASP A 79 16.37 9.56 9.47
CA ASP A 79 17.08 10.66 8.79
C ASP A 79 16.53 11.02 7.40
N GLY A 80 15.25 10.65 7.16
CA GLY A 80 14.56 10.94 5.90
C GLY A 80 14.97 10.04 4.74
N GLY A 81 15.38 8.80 5.01
CA GLY A 81 15.70 7.78 4.02
C GLY A 81 17.19 7.73 3.61
N LYS A 82 18.06 8.49 4.27
CA LYS A 82 19.49 8.49 3.98
C LYS A 82 20.18 7.23 4.48
N THR A 83 19.81 6.79 5.70
CA THR A 83 20.27 5.52 6.28
C THR A 83 19.10 4.69 6.78
N TRP A 84 19.29 3.38 6.81
CA TRP A 84 18.27 2.41 7.20
C TRP A 84 18.81 1.44 8.25
N SER A 85 17.95 1.05 9.18
CA SER A 85 18.28 0.07 10.20
C SER A 85 18.56 -1.31 9.59
N ARG A 86 19.09 -2.22 10.41
CA ARG A 86 18.98 -3.66 10.12
C ARG A 86 17.52 -4.07 10.04
N ILE A 87 17.26 -5.22 9.44
CA ILE A 87 15.94 -5.86 9.42
C ILE A 87 15.42 -6.05 10.85
N ILE A 88 14.15 -5.70 11.04
CA ILE A 88 13.34 -6.04 12.20
C ILE A 88 12.27 -7.01 11.71
N THR A 89 12.20 -8.20 12.27
CA THR A 89 11.12 -9.15 11.97
C THR A 89 9.83 -8.64 12.58
N VAL A 90 8.81 -8.49 11.76
CA VAL A 90 7.45 -8.09 12.15
C VAL A 90 6.63 -9.32 12.47
N TRP A 91 6.68 -10.31 11.59
CA TRP A 91 5.98 -11.58 11.74
C TRP A 91 6.73 -12.69 10.99
N ASP A 92 7.06 -13.74 11.73
CA ASP A 92 7.64 -14.99 11.25
C ASP A 92 6.76 -16.13 11.77
N ASP A 93 6.30 -17.00 10.91
CA ASP A 93 5.53 -18.20 11.23
C ASP A 93 6.16 -19.45 10.61
N GLY A 94 7.47 -19.55 10.68
CA GLY A 94 8.24 -20.68 10.18
C GLY A 94 8.08 -20.89 8.69
N ASP A 95 7.64 -22.06 8.26
CA ASP A 95 7.50 -22.40 6.84
C ASP A 95 6.24 -21.81 6.18
N ASN A 96 5.47 -20.97 6.87
CA ASN A 96 4.23 -20.39 6.38
C ASN A 96 4.44 -19.04 5.70
N VAL A 97 3.38 -18.56 5.05
CA VAL A 97 3.35 -17.26 4.37
C VAL A 97 2.78 -16.19 5.29
N CYS A 98 3.59 -15.19 5.65
CA CYS A 98 3.17 -13.93 6.22
C CYS A 98 3.33 -12.86 5.13
N GLY A 99 2.24 -12.33 4.58
CA GLY A 99 2.34 -11.52 3.36
C GLY A 99 1.35 -10.38 3.22
N ASN A 100 1.46 -9.65 2.11
CA ASN A 100 0.61 -8.53 1.72
C ASN A 100 0.51 -7.43 2.80
N PRO A 101 1.62 -6.79 3.18
CA PRO A 101 1.63 -5.77 4.23
C PRO A 101 0.82 -4.54 3.83
N SER A 102 -0.10 -4.12 4.70
CA SER A 102 -0.87 -2.89 4.57
C SER A 102 -0.77 -2.07 5.86
N PRO A 103 0.37 -1.39 6.09
CA PRO A 103 0.57 -0.58 7.29
C PRO A 103 -0.28 0.69 7.27
N ILE A 104 -0.72 1.12 8.45
CA ILE A 104 -1.43 2.37 8.71
C ILE A 104 -0.77 3.02 9.94
N VAL A 105 -0.73 4.34 9.96
CA VAL A 105 -0.31 5.11 11.14
C VAL A 105 -1.52 5.82 11.73
N ASP A 106 -1.91 5.48 12.95
CA ASP A 106 -2.88 6.26 13.71
C ASP A 106 -2.24 7.57 14.14
N GLN A 107 -2.68 8.67 13.56
CA GLN A 107 -2.13 10.01 13.79
C GLN A 107 -2.48 10.56 15.18
N GLU A 108 -3.46 9.97 15.86
CA GLU A 108 -3.82 10.38 17.21
C GLU A 108 -2.84 9.80 18.24
N THR A 109 -2.64 8.50 18.23
CA THR A 109 -1.79 7.79 19.21
C THR A 109 -0.34 7.64 18.77
N GLY A 110 -0.09 7.56 17.46
CA GLY A 110 1.20 7.20 16.85
C GLY A 110 1.39 5.69 16.70
N ARG A 111 0.39 4.86 17.10
CA ARG A 111 0.41 3.41 16.86
C ARG A 111 0.52 3.12 15.37
N ILE A 112 1.37 2.18 15.02
CA ILE A 112 1.44 1.63 13.68
C ILE A 112 0.65 0.32 13.67
N ILE A 113 -0.33 0.24 12.81
CA ILE A 113 -1.18 -0.94 12.63
C ILE A 113 -0.78 -1.59 11.31
N LEU A 114 -0.55 -2.89 11.30
CA LEU A 114 -0.27 -3.65 10.10
C LEU A 114 -1.37 -4.68 9.88
N VAL A 115 -2.15 -4.52 8.81
CA VAL A 115 -3.09 -5.55 8.35
C VAL A 115 -2.38 -6.37 7.28
N SER A 116 -2.48 -7.70 7.35
CA SER A 116 -1.75 -8.61 6.48
C SER A 116 -2.47 -9.94 6.31
N CYS A 117 -1.97 -10.79 5.43
CA CYS A 117 -2.52 -12.11 5.16
C CYS A 117 -1.56 -13.22 5.57
N TRP A 118 -2.12 -14.40 5.82
CA TRP A 118 -1.41 -15.61 6.14
C TRP A 118 -2.02 -16.82 5.43
N ASN A 119 -1.20 -17.77 5.04
CA ASN A 119 -1.61 -19.12 4.66
C ASN A 119 -0.46 -20.11 4.92
N LEU A 120 -0.78 -21.40 4.93
CA LEU A 120 0.25 -22.45 4.97
C LEU A 120 1.20 -22.31 3.78
N GLY A 121 2.51 -22.44 4.02
CA GLY A 121 3.52 -22.24 2.98
C GLY A 121 3.47 -23.28 1.87
N GLU A 122 2.88 -24.43 2.10
CA GLU A 122 2.66 -25.48 1.09
C GLU A 122 1.39 -25.26 0.24
N ASP A 123 0.50 -24.35 0.65
CA ASP A 123 -0.75 -24.06 -0.05
C ASP A 123 -0.53 -22.99 -1.12
N HIS A 124 -0.61 -23.38 -2.39
CA HIS A 124 -0.53 -22.47 -3.51
C HIS A 124 -1.85 -21.72 -3.74
N GLU A 125 -1.79 -20.50 -4.29
CA GLU A 125 -2.96 -19.68 -4.61
C GLU A 125 -4.04 -20.49 -5.36
N LYS A 126 -3.62 -21.26 -6.39
CA LYS A 126 -4.55 -22.08 -7.16
C LYS A 126 -5.27 -23.11 -6.30
N GLN A 127 -4.58 -23.77 -5.36
CA GLN A 127 -5.17 -24.74 -4.46
C GLN A 127 -6.18 -24.10 -3.50
N ILE A 128 -5.85 -22.90 -2.98
CA ILE A 128 -6.75 -22.12 -2.11
C ILE A 128 -8.01 -21.72 -2.90
N ILE A 129 -7.85 -21.27 -4.14
CA ILE A 129 -8.96 -20.89 -5.03
C ILE A 129 -9.86 -22.11 -5.31
N ASP A 130 -9.27 -23.23 -5.64
CA ASP A 130 -9.97 -24.48 -6.00
C ASP A 130 -10.49 -25.24 -4.76
N LYS A 131 -10.22 -24.75 -3.54
CA LYS A 131 -10.53 -25.41 -2.25
C LYS A 131 -9.92 -26.80 -2.12
N THR A 132 -8.74 -27.01 -2.68
CA THR A 132 -7.94 -28.24 -2.56
C THR A 132 -6.74 -28.08 -1.64
N SER A 133 -6.54 -26.88 -1.07
CA SER A 133 -5.54 -26.57 -0.07
C SER A 133 -5.90 -27.16 1.29
N LYS A 134 -4.90 -27.28 2.19
CA LYS A 134 -5.11 -27.74 3.56
C LYS A 134 -5.82 -26.69 4.42
N ASP A 135 -5.53 -25.39 4.19
CA ASP A 135 -6.16 -24.28 4.89
C ASP A 135 -6.54 -23.16 3.90
N SER A 136 -7.25 -22.16 4.39
CA SER A 136 -7.65 -20.98 3.65
C SER A 136 -6.64 -19.85 3.87
N ARG A 137 -6.71 -18.80 3.03
CA ARG A 137 -5.98 -17.57 3.30
C ARG A 137 -6.70 -16.76 4.38
N ARG A 138 -5.98 -16.39 5.44
CA ARG A 138 -6.49 -15.73 6.65
C ARG A 138 -5.97 -14.30 6.74
N VAL A 139 -6.66 -13.46 7.52
CA VAL A 139 -6.35 -12.04 7.70
C VAL A 139 -6.00 -11.77 9.15
N TYR A 140 -4.92 -11.04 9.35
CA TYR A 140 -4.38 -10.72 10.68
C TYR A 140 -4.07 -9.24 10.82
N VAL A 141 -4.03 -8.79 12.07
CA VAL A 141 -3.58 -7.46 12.45
C VAL A 141 -2.49 -7.54 13.52
N LEU A 142 -1.48 -6.69 13.37
CA LEU A 142 -0.38 -6.51 14.32
C LEU A 142 -0.23 -5.03 14.66
N TYR A 143 0.38 -4.73 15.80
CA TYR A 143 0.58 -3.36 16.27
C TYR A 143 2.02 -3.11 16.70
N SER A 144 2.46 -1.87 16.51
CA SER A 144 3.65 -1.33 17.15
C SER A 144 3.33 -0.01 17.83
N ASP A 145 3.58 0.07 19.13
CA ASP A 145 3.41 1.28 19.95
C ASP A 145 4.74 2.02 20.21
N ASN A 146 5.84 1.53 19.63
CA ASN A 146 7.18 2.05 19.81
C ASN A 146 7.89 2.39 18.51
N ASP A 147 7.14 2.95 17.56
CA ASP A 147 7.66 3.44 16.28
C ASP A 147 8.29 2.34 15.41
N GLY A 148 7.69 1.13 15.41
CA GLY A 148 8.12 0.01 14.59
C GLY A 148 9.35 -0.77 15.11
N LYS A 149 9.79 -0.52 16.35
CA LYS A 149 10.93 -1.21 16.97
C LYS A 149 10.60 -2.64 17.41
N SER A 150 9.36 -2.85 17.82
CA SER A 150 8.82 -4.19 18.12
C SER A 150 7.33 -4.25 17.79
N TRP A 151 6.80 -5.46 17.67
CA TRP A 151 5.45 -5.73 17.21
C TRP A 151 4.72 -6.68 18.16
N SER A 152 3.40 -6.53 18.23
CA SER A 152 2.53 -7.44 18.97
C SER A 152 2.50 -8.82 18.33
N THR A 153 1.98 -9.80 19.06
CA THR A 153 1.53 -11.06 18.44
C THR A 153 0.42 -10.79 17.43
N PRO A 154 0.36 -11.54 16.30
CA PRO A 154 -0.69 -11.39 15.31
C PRO A 154 -2.05 -11.79 15.88
N LYS A 155 -3.08 -10.97 15.62
CA LYS A 155 -4.48 -11.21 15.99
C LYS A 155 -5.28 -11.50 14.75
N GLU A 156 -5.92 -12.66 14.69
CA GLU A 156 -6.77 -13.02 13.55
C GLU A 156 -8.07 -12.21 13.51
N ILE A 157 -8.42 -11.70 12.33
CA ILE A 157 -9.64 -10.94 12.06
C ILE A 157 -10.45 -11.52 10.88
N THR A 158 -10.10 -12.70 10.39
CA THR A 158 -10.67 -13.33 9.18
C THR A 158 -12.19 -13.33 9.22
N SER A 159 -12.79 -13.79 10.31
CA SER A 159 -14.27 -13.96 10.42
C SER A 159 -15.05 -12.65 10.33
N SER A 160 -14.41 -11.50 10.58
CA SER A 160 -15.07 -10.19 10.55
C SER A 160 -14.91 -9.47 9.20
N VAL A 161 -13.96 -9.90 8.34
CA VAL A 161 -13.61 -9.20 7.10
C VAL A 161 -13.64 -10.08 5.85
N LYS A 162 -13.90 -11.39 5.99
CA LYS A 162 -13.92 -12.35 4.90
C LYS A 162 -15.18 -13.22 4.98
N HIS A 163 -15.95 -13.29 3.88
CA HIS A 163 -17.09 -14.21 3.81
C HIS A 163 -16.63 -15.68 3.71
N PRO A 164 -17.41 -16.63 4.25
CA PRO A 164 -17.07 -18.07 4.24
C PRO A 164 -16.95 -18.69 2.83
N ASP A 165 -17.61 -18.12 1.84
CA ASP A 165 -17.54 -18.53 0.44
C ASP A 165 -16.39 -17.92 -0.34
N TRP A 166 -15.62 -17.00 0.27
CA TRP A 166 -14.42 -16.46 -0.35
C TRP A 166 -13.23 -17.39 -0.16
N THR A 167 -12.48 -17.60 -1.21
CA THR A 167 -11.31 -18.50 -1.21
C THR A 167 -10.01 -17.70 -1.03
N TRP A 168 -9.45 -17.17 -2.10
CA TRP A 168 -8.31 -16.27 -2.03
C TRP A 168 -8.68 -14.95 -1.37
N TYR A 169 -7.72 -14.35 -0.67
CA TYR A 169 -7.86 -13.04 -0.07
C TYR A 169 -6.49 -12.37 -0.01
N ALA A 170 -6.40 -11.08 -0.33
CA ALA A 170 -5.18 -10.31 -0.12
C ALA A 170 -5.52 -8.89 0.34
N THR A 171 -4.75 -8.39 1.32
CA THR A 171 -4.80 -6.99 1.77
C THR A 171 -3.95 -6.13 0.85
N GLY A 172 -4.40 -4.96 0.47
CA GLY A 172 -3.71 -3.99 -0.37
C GLY A 172 -3.12 -4.56 -1.66
N PRO A 173 -1.79 -4.83 -1.69
CA PRO A 173 -0.80 -4.35 -0.72
C PRO A 173 -0.46 -2.87 -0.92
N CYS A 174 0.17 -2.24 -0.01
CA CYS A 174 0.96 -1.02 0.04
C CYS A 174 0.74 -0.22 1.33
N HIS A 175 -0.39 0.39 1.57
CA HIS A 175 -0.76 1.03 2.84
C HIS A 175 -2.26 1.18 2.95
N GLY A 176 -2.75 1.23 4.18
CA GLY A 176 -4.07 1.75 4.49
C GLY A 176 -4.00 3.23 4.87
N ILE A 177 -5.15 3.82 5.13
CA ILE A 177 -5.28 5.24 5.47
C ILE A 177 -6.07 5.45 6.76
N GLN A 178 -5.80 6.56 7.43
CA GLN A 178 -6.68 7.11 8.47
C GLN A 178 -7.41 8.32 7.91
N LEU A 179 -8.74 8.32 7.99
CA LEU A 179 -9.58 9.39 7.45
C LEU A 179 -9.40 10.69 8.24
N GLN A 180 -9.23 11.79 7.50
CA GLN A 180 -9.03 13.14 8.03
C GLN A 180 -10.28 14.01 7.88
N GLY A 181 -11.18 13.67 6.96
CA GLY A 181 -12.44 14.36 6.72
C GLY A 181 -13.37 14.35 7.94
N LYS A 182 -14.26 15.35 8.03
CA LYS A 182 -15.17 15.51 9.19
C LYS A 182 -16.06 14.28 9.41
N LYS A 183 -16.55 13.68 8.33
CA LYS A 183 -17.33 12.44 8.40
C LYS A 183 -16.36 11.27 8.57
N ASN A 184 -16.58 10.43 9.56
CA ASN A 184 -15.76 9.26 9.89
C ASN A 184 -14.29 9.59 10.21
N LYS A 185 -14.00 10.78 10.76
CA LYS A 185 -12.64 11.18 11.14
C LYS A 185 -12.03 10.17 12.12
N GLY A 186 -10.81 9.73 11.83
CA GLY A 186 -10.09 8.76 12.64
C GLY A 186 -10.31 7.30 12.24
N ARG A 187 -11.33 7.01 11.40
CA ARG A 187 -11.54 5.67 10.84
C ARG A 187 -10.31 5.23 10.06
N LEU A 188 -9.90 3.99 10.28
CA LEU A 188 -8.85 3.33 9.51
C LEU A 188 -9.50 2.56 8.36
N VAL A 189 -8.92 2.64 7.17
CA VAL A 189 -9.44 1.95 5.98
C VAL A 189 -8.30 1.25 5.24
N VAL A 190 -8.52 0.00 4.86
CA VAL A 190 -7.61 -0.82 4.03
C VAL A 190 -8.37 -1.33 2.82
N ALA A 191 -7.71 -1.28 1.67
CA ALA A 191 -8.18 -1.98 0.48
C ALA A 191 -7.82 -3.48 0.58
N ALA A 192 -8.65 -4.34 0.02
CA ALA A 192 -8.40 -5.76 -0.08
C ALA A 192 -9.06 -6.34 -1.33
N ASN A 193 -8.77 -7.60 -1.64
CA ASN A 193 -9.40 -8.32 -2.73
C ASN A 193 -9.67 -9.78 -2.36
N HIS A 194 -10.60 -10.41 -3.08
CA HIS A 194 -10.95 -11.80 -2.86
C HIS A 194 -11.40 -12.50 -4.15
N MET A 195 -11.49 -13.82 -4.06
CA MET A 195 -12.20 -14.65 -5.05
C MET A 195 -13.36 -15.39 -4.40
N VAL A 196 -14.48 -15.47 -5.11
CA VAL A 196 -15.64 -16.24 -4.69
C VAL A 196 -15.51 -17.69 -5.16
N ALA A 197 -15.81 -18.63 -4.27
CA ALA A 197 -15.73 -20.07 -4.53
C ALA A 197 -16.58 -20.48 -5.75
N GLY A 198 -16.03 -21.37 -6.58
CA GLY A 198 -16.72 -21.89 -7.78
C GLY A 198 -16.82 -20.89 -8.93
N THR A 199 -16.40 -19.65 -8.73
CA THR A 199 -16.24 -18.65 -9.79
C THR A 199 -14.74 -18.50 -10.14
N LYS A 200 -14.40 -17.84 -11.21
CA LYS A 200 -13.03 -17.44 -11.49
C LYS A 200 -12.93 -15.92 -11.48
N THR A 201 -13.72 -15.28 -10.60
CA THR A 201 -13.88 -13.84 -10.57
C THR A 201 -13.19 -13.24 -9.36
N TYR A 202 -12.32 -12.27 -9.59
CA TYR A 202 -11.72 -11.42 -8.56
C TYR A 202 -12.58 -10.19 -8.32
N HIS A 203 -12.66 -9.79 -7.06
CA HIS A 203 -13.35 -8.58 -6.63
C HIS A 203 -12.50 -7.84 -5.62
N SER A 204 -12.57 -6.51 -5.62
CA SER A 204 -11.95 -5.68 -4.60
C SER A 204 -12.98 -5.19 -3.59
N GLN A 205 -12.53 -4.96 -2.37
CA GLN A 205 -13.35 -4.43 -1.27
C GLN A 205 -12.55 -3.51 -0.38
N LEU A 206 -13.26 -2.83 0.52
CA LEU A 206 -12.69 -2.12 1.64
C LEU A 206 -12.96 -2.87 2.95
N ILE A 207 -12.05 -2.73 3.90
CA ILE A 207 -12.28 -3.09 5.31
C ILE A 207 -11.93 -1.88 6.15
N TYR A 208 -12.59 -1.70 7.28
CA TYR A 208 -12.39 -0.53 8.13
C TYR A 208 -12.49 -0.82 9.61
N SER A 209 -11.92 0.08 10.41
CA SER A 209 -11.96 0.08 11.87
C SER A 209 -12.32 1.47 12.38
N ASP A 210 -13.23 1.54 13.36
CA ASP A 210 -13.66 2.78 14.03
C ASP A 210 -13.03 2.95 15.42
N ASP A 211 -12.27 1.97 15.89
CA ASP A 211 -11.72 1.87 17.25
C ASP A 211 -10.18 1.71 17.26
N LYS A 212 -9.50 2.40 16.35
CA LYS A 212 -8.02 2.43 16.23
C LYS A 212 -7.40 1.06 15.96
N GLY A 213 -8.13 0.20 15.22
CA GLY A 213 -7.66 -1.10 14.77
C GLY A 213 -7.98 -2.26 15.71
N GLU A 214 -8.69 -2.04 16.82
CA GLU A 214 -9.03 -3.11 17.76
C GLU A 214 -10.04 -4.10 17.16
N THR A 215 -11.04 -3.59 16.43
CA THR A 215 -11.98 -4.40 15.66
C THR A 215 -12.06 -3.94 14.20
N TRP A 216 -12.36 -4.87 13.31
CA TRP A 216 -12.43 -4.62 11.87
C TRP A 216 -13.75 -5.11 11.29
N LYS A 217 -14.24 -4.40 10.30
CA LYS A 217 -15.50 -4.70 9.60
C LYS A 217 -15.27 -4.77 8.11
N LEU A 218 -16.00 -5.64 7.45
CA LEU A 218 -16.11 -5.65 6.00
C LEU A 218 -16.89 -4.41 5.56
N GLY A 219 -16.36 -3.69 4.60
CA GLY A 219 -16.95 -2.50 3.97
C GLY A 219 -17.50 -2.79 2.59
N GLY A 220 -17.47 -1.77 1.73
CA GLY A 220 -18.00 -1.84 0.38
C GLY A 220 -17.25 -2.81 -0.51
N ILE A 221 -17.99 -3.64 -1.25
CA ILE A 221 -17.51 -4.62 -2.21
C ILE A 221 -17.82 -4.11 -3.62
N VAL A 222 -16.81 -4.13 -4.50
CA VAL A 222 -16.98 -3.89 -5.94
C VAL A 222 -17.53 -5.18 -6.55
N ASN A 223 -18.77 -5.15 -7.01
CA ASN A 223 -19.47 -6.33 -7.50
C ASN A 223 -19.02 -6.77 -8.89
N GLU A 224 -18.47 -5.86 -9.68
CA GLU A 224 -17.96 -6.17 -11.01
C GLU A 224 -16.69 -7.01 -10.93
N HIS A 225 -16.56 -7.94 -11.86
CA HIS A 225 -15.37 -8.79 -11.99
C HIS A 225 -14.14 -7.98 -12.43
N GLY A 226 -12.99 -8.33 -11.89
CA GLY A 226 -11.69 -7.87 -12.35
C GLY A 226 -10.91 -7.05 -11.33
N GLY A 227 -11.54 -6.57 -10.26
CA GLY A 227 -10.83 -5.89 -9.19
C GLY A 227 -9.89 -6.86 -8.45
N ASN A 228 -8.63 -6.45 -8.24
CA ASN A 228 -7.61 -7.26 -7.56
C ASN A 228 -6.80 -6.37 -6.59
N GLU A 229 -5.48 -6.49 -6.52
CA GLU A 229 -4.61 -5.66 -5.66
C GLU A 229 -4.98 -4.17 -5.77
N SER A 230 -5.19 -3.54 -4.62
CA SER A 230 -5.81 -2.21 -4.58
C SER A 230 -5.17 -1.31 -3.55
N SER A 231 -5.26 -0.03 -3.81
CA SER A 231 -4.93 1.03 -2.86
C SER A 231 -6.12 1.98 -2.68
N VAL A 232 -6.21 2.60 -1.52
CA VAL A 232 -7.29 3.54 -1.19
C VAL A 232 -6.71 4.90 -0.83
N VAL A 233 -7.39 5.97 -1.25
CA VAL A 233 -7.01 7.35 -0.94
C VAL A 233 -8.25 8.18 -0.61
N GLU A 234 -8.13 9.06 0.39
CA GLU A 234 -9.18 10.02 0.72
C GLU A 234 -9.09 11.23 -0.20
N LEU A 235 -10.19 11.58 -0.85
CA LEU A 235 -10.30 12.75 -1.72
C LEU A 235 -10.59 14.02 -0.89
N LYS A 236 -10.30 15.20 -1.44
CA LYS A 236 -10.49 16.49 -0.76
C LYS A 236 -11.92 16.71 -0.27
N ASN A 237 -12.91 16.12 -0.93
CA ASN A 237 -14.33 16.21 -0.54
C ASN A 237 -14.71 15.18 0.55
N GLY A 238 -13.76 14.38 1.04
CA GLY A 238 -13.98 13.34 2.05
C GLY A 238 -14.50 12.02 1.48
N TYR A 239 -14.60 11.88 0.14
CA TYR A 239 -14.86 10.59 -0.49
C TYR A 239 -13.60 9.74 -0.53
N LEU A 240 -13.75 8.44 -0.73
CA LEU A 240 -12.62 7.55 -0.94
C LEU A 240 -12.59 7.11 -2.39
N MET A 241 -11.39 7.03 -2.97
CA MET A 241 -11.16 6.36 -4.24
C MET A 241 -10.39 5.06 -3.98
N LEU A 242 -11.02 3.95 -4.32
CA LEU A 242 -10.40 2.63 -4.38
C LEU A 242 -9.83 2.47 -5.79
N ASN A 243 -8.51 2.41 -5.93
CA ASN A 243 -7.81 2.20 -7.19
C ASN A 243 -7.36 0.75 -7.27
N MET A 244 -7.73 0.05 -8.34
CA MET A 244 -7.64 -1.40 -8.44
C MET A 244 -6.78 -1.84 -9.62
N ARG A 245 -5.97 -2.88 -9.41
CA ARG A 245 -5.41 -3.71 -10.47
C ARG A 245 -6.56 -4.38 -11.21
N ASN A 246 -6.51 -4.36 -12.55
CA ASN A 246 -7.62 -4.78 -13.39
C ASN A 246 -7.33 -6.08 -14.11
N TYR A 247 -8.07 -7.14 -13.78
CA TYR A 247 -8.05 -8.42 -14.47
C TYR A 247 -9.08 -8.54 -15.59
N ASN A 248 -10.06 -7.62 -15.69
CA ASN A 248 -11.03 -7.59 -16.78
C ASN A 248 -10.41 -6.93 -18.03
N ARG A 249 -9.47 -7.63 -18.65
CA ARG A 249 -8.64 -7.14 -19.77
C ARG A 249 -9.38 -7.07 -21.09
N GLU A 250 -10.50 -7.76 -21.20
CA GLU A 250 -11.37 -7.71 -22.39
C GLU A 250 -12.07 -6.35 -22.47
N GLU A 251 -12.45 -5.78 -21.32
CA GLU A 251 -13.14 -4.50 -21.27
C GLU A 251 -12.17 -3.32 -21.26
N SER A 252 -11.10 -3.38 -20.47
CA SER A 252 -10.11 -2.30 -20.40
C SER A 252 -8.72 -2.77 -20.03
N LYS A 253 -7.71 -2.11 -20.61
CA LYS A 253 -6.27 -2.31 -20.30
C LYS A 253 -5.73 -1.23 -19.37
N THR A 254 -6.60 -0.52 -18.67
CA THR A 254 -6.24 0.56 -17.74
C THR A 254 -6.63 0.22 -16.30
N ARG A 255 -6.17 1.03 -15.36
CA ARG A 255 -6.58 0.90 -13.96
C ARG A 255 -8.09 1.05 -13.85
N SER A 256 -8.68 0.28 -12.94
CA SER A 256 -10.07 0.47 -12.54
C SER A 256 -10.16 1.16 -11.18
N TYR A 257 -11.30 1.80 -10.92
CA TYR A 257 -11.56 2.46 -9.65
C TYR A 257 -13.04 2.40 -9.25
N ALA A 258 -13.30 2.58 -7.96
CA ALA A 258 -14.62 2.80 -7.40
C ALA A 258 -14.57 3.90 -6.35
N ILE A 259 -15.71 4.56 -6.09
CA ILE A 259 -15.83 5.67 -5.15
C ILE A 259 -16.71 5.27 -3.97
N SER A 260 -16.22 5.52 -2.76
CA SER A 260 -17.05 5.48 -1.54
C SER A 260 -17.39 6.90 -1.09
N LYS A 261 -18.66 7.12 -0.71
CA LYS A 261 -19.15 8.41 -0.21
C LYS A 261 -19.46 8.42 1.29
N ASP A 262 -19.25 7.29 1.94
CA ASP A 262 -19.65 7.02 3.33
C ASP A 262 -18.49 6.52 4.22
N GLY A 263 -17.25 6.73 3.76
CA GLY A 263 -16.05 6.34 4.51
C GLY A 263 -15.74 4.85 4.42
N GLY A 264 -16.10 4.20 3.31
CA GLY A 264 -15.75 2.82 3.01
C GLY A 264 -16.84 1.79 3.32
N GLU A 265 -18.03 2.20 3.78
CA GLU A 265 -19.13 1.29 4.06
C GLU A 265 -19.75 0.73 2.78
N THR A 266 -19.87 1.57 1.75
CA THR A 266 -20.29 1.18 0.40
C THR A 266 -19.36 1.74 -0.65
N VAL A 267 -19.38 1.18 -1.86
CA VAL A 267 -18.64 1.68 -3.03
C VAL A 267 -19.55 1.75 -4.25
N SER A 268 -19.21 2.62 -5.18
CA SER A 268 -19.88 2.71 -6.49
C SER A 268 -19.57 1.49 -7.35
N GLN A 269 -20.26 1.37 -8.48
CA GLN A 269 -19.82 0.51 -9.59
C GLN A 269 -18.41 0.85 -10.02
N MET A 270 -17.73 -0.14 -10.62
CA MET A 270 -16.39 0.00 -11.16
C MET A 270 -16.39 0.91 -12.40
N SER A 271 -15.36 1.73 -12.51
CA SER A 271 -15.07 2.58 -13.65
C SER A 271 -13.60 2.46 -14.01
N TYR A 272 -13.19 2.93 -15.19
CA TYR A 272 -11.83 2.84 -15.68
C TYR A 272 -11.17 4.22 -15.79
N LEU A 273 -9.83 4.25 -15.65
CA LEU A 273 -8.98 5.44 -15.79
C LEU A 273 -8.19 5.34 -17.10
N PRO A 274 -8.68 5.90 -18.21
CA PRO A 274 -8.03 5.75 -19.52
C PRO A 274 -6.58 6.22 -19.56
N GLU A 275 -6.23 7.20 -18.73
CA GLU A 275 -4.89 7.78 -18.64
C GLU A 275 -3.89 6.86 -17.94
N LEU A 276 -4.36 5.88 -17.17
CA LEU A 276 -3.53 4.97 -16.40
C LEU A 276 -3.50 3.58 -17.04
N ILE A 277 -2.73 3.43 -18.10
CA ILE A 277 -2.43 2.12 -18.70
C ILE A 277 -1.71 1.27 -17.64
N GLU A 278 -2.20 0.04 -17.45
CA GLU A 278 -1.61 -0.85 -16.46
C GLU A 278 -1.11 -2.18 -17.05
N PRO A 279 0.04 -2.68 -16.57
CA PRO A 279 0.64 -3.94 -17.01
C PRO A 279 0.18 -5.15 -16.19
N ILE A 280 -0.99 -5.12 -15.56
CA ILE A 280 -1.51 -6.12 -14.61
C ILE A 280 -0.57 -6.22 -13.39
N CYS A 281 -0.35 -5.09 -12.72
CA CYS A 281 0.46 -4.99 -11.51
C CYS A 281 -0.25 -4.20 -10.43
N GLN A 282 0.19 -4.40 -9.18
CA GLN A 282 -0.19 -3.52 -8.08
C GLN A 282 0.23 -2.06 -8.41
N GLY A 283 -0.59 -1.10 -8.01
CA GLY A 283 -0.30 0.33 -8.09
C GLY A 283 -0.69 1.04 -6.81
N SER A 284 0.14 1.96 -6.38
CA SER A 284 -0.07 2.72 -5.14
C SER A 284 -0.64 4.10 -5.44
N THR A 285 -1.57 4.55 -4.60
CA THR A 285 -2.10 5.93 -4.64
C THR A 285 -1.80 6.63 -3.33
N LEU A 286 -1.40 7.89 -3.39
CA LEU A 286 -1.10 8.69 -2.21
C LEU A 286 -1.66 10.11 -2.38
N ASN A 287 -2.23 10.66 -1.30
CA ASN A 287 -2.62 12.06 -1.29
C ASN A 287 -1.41 12.99 -1.36
N TYR A 288 -1.44 13.92 -2.28
CA TYR A 288 -0.51 15.05 -2.22
C TYR A 288 -0.98 16.06 -1.18
N MET A 289 -0.24 16.15 -0.08
CA MET A 289 -0.54 17.08 1.01
C MET A 289 0.06 18.47 0.74
N LYS A 290 -0.79 19.50 0.72
CA LYS A 290 -0.35 20.88 0.59
C LYS A 290 -0.63 21.66 1.87
N LYS A 291 0.43 22.13 2.56
CA LYS A 291 0.32 22.83 3.84
C LYS A 291 -0.51 22.06 4.89
N GLY A 292 -0.28 20.74 5.00
CA GLY A 292 -0.96 19.87 5.96
C GLY A 292 -2.43 19.54 5.65
N LYS A 293 -2.90 19.86 4.44
CA LYS A 293 -4.28 19.56 3.99
C LYS A 293 -4.26 18.72 2.73
N ILE A 294 -5.23 17.83 2.59
CA ILE A 294 -5.45 17.04 1.36
C ILE A 294 -5.68 18.01 0.19
N SER A 295 -4.88 17.89 -0.86
CA SER A 295 -5.03 18.66 -2.10
C SER A 295 -5.97 17.96 -3.09
N ASN A 296 -6.18 18.58 -4.27
CA ASN A 296 -6.91 17.93 -5.36
C ASN A 296 -6.04 16.91 -6.14
N ASN A 297 -4.74 16.85 -5.84
CA ASN A 297 -3.81 15.98 -6.56
C ASN A 297 -3.61 14.68 -5.81
N ILE A 298 -3.62 13.60 -6.55
CA ILE A 298 -3.28 12.25 -6.10
C ILE A 298 -2.00 11.87 -6.84
N LEU A 299 -1.04 11.32 -6.12
CA LEU A 299 0.13 10.67 -6.69
C LEU A 299 -0.22 9.21 -6.98
N PHE A 300 0.20 8.73 -8.15
CA PHE A 300 0.07 7.34 -8.58
C PHE A 300 1.43 6.82 -9.03
#